data_04e71dfdf34ae1622990347788ce9754
#
_entry.id   04e71dfdf34ae1622990347788ce9754
#
_cell.length_a   1.000
_cell.length_b   1.000
_cell.length_c   1.000
_cell.angle_alpha   90.00
_cell.angle_beta   90.00
_cell.angle_gamma   90.00
#
_symmetry.space_group_name_H-M   'P 1'
#
loop_
_entity.id
_entity.type
_entity.pdbx_description
1 polymer ?
#
loop_
_entity_poly.entity_id
_entity_poly.type
_entity_poly.pdbx_seq_one_letter_code
_entity_poly.pdbx_strand_id
1 'polypeptide(L)'
;DLNQGKRFVGMSGVSNTSALAFGGQLNPGLTANTESWDGTSWTEVANLNAAKFIGGSNGTQTSALFYGGAPGSPGVATTESWNGSSWTEVGDLNTAREGLGGAGTDNTTALGFGGNNPPQAQTEDWNGYNWVEVADLNTGRTKMASNGTVTAALAAGGTTGSNTTATEE
;
A
#
# COMPACT_ATOMS: atom_id res chain seq x y z
N ASP A 1 12.87 -7.84 15.56
CA ASP A 1 11.48 -8.24 15.25
C ASP A 1 10.56 -7.05 15.42
N LEU A 2 9.42 -7.02 14.71
CA LEU A 2 8.34 -6.08 14.97
C LEU A 2 7.85 -6.20 16.42
N ASN A 3 7.48 -5.08 17.03
CA ASN A 3 7.01 -5.06 18.42
C ASN A 3 5.66 -5.79 18.58
N GLN A 4 4.89 -5.93 17.51
CA GLN A 4 3.62 -6.63 17.50
C GLN A 4 3.50 -7.55 16.29
N GLY A 5 3.11 -8.83 16.51
CA GLY A 5 2.86 -9.79 15.45
C GLY A 5 1.63 -9.39 14.61
N LYS A 6 1.84 -9.05 13.35
CA LYS A 6 0.80 -8.59 12.42
C LYS A 6 1.05 -9.10 11.01
N ARG A 7 -0.01 -9.21 10.21
CA ARG A 7 0.04 -9.68 8.81
C ARG A 7 -0.64 -8.66 7.88
N PHE A 8 -0.34 -8.74 6.57
CA PHE A 8 -0.88 -7.83 5.56
C PHE A 8 -0.59 -6.35 5.86
N VAL A 9 0.60 -6.09 6.33
CA VAL A 9 1.10 -4.75 6.65
C VAL A 9 1.43 -3.97 5.39
N GLY A 10 1.24 -2.65 5.41
CA GLY A 10 1.88 -1.76 4.47
C GLY A 10 3.36 -1.61 4.82
N MET A 11 4.21 -1.52 3.81
CA MET A 11 5.64 -1.31 4.00
C MET A 11 6.16 -0.26 3.03
N SER A 12 7.15 0.50 3.49
CA SER A 12 7.96 1.38 2.66
C SER A 12 9.41 1.37 3.15
N GLY A 13 10.34 1.69 2.27
CA GLY A 13 11.75 1.72 2.60
C GLY A 13 12.62 1.39 1.40
N VAL A 14 13.85 1.89 1.42
CA VAL A 14 14.80 1.76 0.30
C VAL A 14 15.98 0.84 0.61
N SER A 15 16.08 0.36 1.86
CA SER A 15 17.20 -0.50 2.29
C SER A 15 16.83 -1.36 3.51
N ASN A 16 17.67 -2.32 3.80
CA ASN A 16 17.59 -3.15 5.01
C ASN A 16 18.00 -2.41 6.31
N THR A 17 18.35 -1.15 6.23
CA THR A 17 18.68 -0.29 7.39
C THR A 17 17.70 0.86 7.57
N SER A 18 16.69 0.98 6.70
CA SER A 18 15.73 2.08 6.71
C SER A 18 14.39 1.62 6.12
N ALA A 19 13.42 1.35 6.97
CA ALA A 19 12.10 0.89 6.57
C ALA A 19 11.00 1.38 7.54
N LEU A 20 9.78 1.38 7.06
CA LEU A 20 8.58 1.68 7.82
C LEU A 20 7.56 0.56 7.61
N ALA A 21 6.91 0.09 8.67
CA ALA A 21 5.83 -0.90 8.63
C ALA A 21 4.60 -0.32 9.32
N PHE A 22 3.45 -0.35 8.67
CA PHE A 22 2.25 0.34 9.15
C PHE A 22 0.97 -0.45 8.89
N GLY A 23 -0.01 -0.25 9.77
CA GLY A 23 -1.29 -0.95 9.71
C GLY A 23 -1.15 -2.46 9.86
N GLY A 24 -2.12 -3.17 9.31
CA GLY A 24 -2.12 -4.62 9.28
C GLY A 24 -3.19 -5.27 10.13
N GLN A 25 -3.27 -6.60 10.03
CA GLN A 25 -4.24 -7.42 10.75
C GLN A 25 -3.57 -8.15 11.92
N LEU A 26 -4.20 -8.04 13.06
CA LEU A 26 -3.90 -8.81 14.28
C LEU A 26 -4.74 -10.09 14.34
N ASN A 27 -4.60 -10.85 15.39
CA ASN A 27 -5.48 -11.98 15.69
C ASN A 27 -5.92 -11.94 17.17
N PRO A 28 -7.12 -11.40 17.50
CA PRO A 28 -8.07 -10.77 16.58
C PRO A 28 -7.79 -9.27 16.36
N GLY A 29 -8.40 -8.68 15.31
CA GLY A 29 -8.53 -7.26 15.08
C GLY A 29 -7.57 -6.68 14.05
N LEU A 30 -7.52 -5.35 14.04
CA LEU A 30 -6.66 -4.54 13.17
C LEU A 30 -5.80 -3.60 14.00
N THR A 31 -4.75 -3.09 13.39
CA THR A 31 -3.90 -2.08 14.02
C THR A 31 -3.67 -0.90 13.10
N ALA A 32 -3.52 0.27 13.69
CA ALA A 32 -3.02 1.48 13.03
C ALA A 32 -1.52 1.69 13.28
N ASN A 33 -0.89 0.83 14.09
CA ASN A 33 0.49 1.03 14.54
C ASN A 33 1.45 1.14 13.37
N THR A 34 2.32 2.15 13.47
CA THR A 34 3.44 2.36 12.58
C THR A 34 4.74 2.14 13.35
N GLU A 35 5.62 1.35 12.78
CA GLU A 35 6.93 1.06 13.33
C GLU A 35 8.02 1.43 12.32
N SER A 36 9.07 2.08 12.79
CA SER A 36 10.23 2.52 12.02
C SER A 36 11.44 1.66 12.34
N TRP A 37 12.15 1.19 11.32
CA TRP A 37 13.36 0.37 11.41
C TRP A 37 14.62 1.19 11.16
N ASP A 38 15.58 1.14 12.08
CA ASP A 38 16.84 1.88 12.00
C ASP A 38 18.06 1.01 11.59
N GLY A 39 17.81 -0.21 11.16
CA GLY A 39 18.86 -1.21 10.87
C GLY A 39 19.16 -2.16 12.03
N THR A 40 18.64 -1.88 13.23
CA THR A 40 18.90 -2.65 14.47
C THR A 40 17.61 -3.03 15.19
N SER A 41 16.67 -2.09 15.29
CA SER A 41 15.43 -2.24 16.06
C SER A 41 14.24 -1.58 15.38
N TRP A 42 13.04 -2.11 15.66
CA TRP A 42 11.78 -1.45 15.34
C TRP A 42 11.34 -0.58 16.51
N THR A 43 10.98 0.66 16.22
CA THR A 43 10.47 1.63 17.21
C THR A 43 9.10 2.12 16.75
N GLU A 44 8.11 2.11 17.66
CA GLU A 44 6.79 2.66 17.38
C GLU A 44 6.88 4.19 17.19
N VAL A 45 6.24 4.68 16.14
CA VAL A 45 6.13 6.11 15.80
C VAL A 45 4.66 6.49 15.66
N ALA A 46 4.35 7.68 15.13
CA ALA A 46 2.95 8.13 15.00
C ALA A 46 2.14 7.17 14.10
N ASN A 47 0.97 6.77 14.58
CA ASN A 47 0.11 5.78 13.96
C ASN A 47 -0.72 6.36 12.80
N LEU A 48 -1.20 5.50 11.90
CA LEU A 48 -2.25 5.82 10.92
C LEU A 48 -3.47 6.42 11.63
N ASN A 49 -4.20 7.28 10.93
CA ASN A 49 -5.45 7.85 11.44
C ASN A 49 -6.56 6.78 11.56
N ALA A 50 -6.51 5.74 10.73
CA ALA A 50 -7.45 4.62 10.77
C ALA A 50 -6.74 3.28 10.63
N ALA A 51 -7.14 2.30 11.47
CA ALA A 51 -6.64 0.93 11.34
C ALA A 51 -7.16 0.28 10.06
N LYS A 52 -6.26 -0.16 9.20
CA LYS A 52 -6.57 -0.86 7.94
C LYS A 52 -5.44 -1.78 7.52
N PHE A 53 -5.74 -2.74 6.66
CA PHE A 53 -4.79 -3.74 6.17
C PHE A 53 -4.92 -3.94 4.66
N ILE A 54 -3.96 -4.60 4.04
CA ILE A 54 -3.99 -5.05 2.63
C ILE A 54 -4.25 -3.90 1.62
N GLY A 55 -3.78 -2.68 1.95
CA GLY A 55 -3.75 -1.55 1.02
C GLY A 55 -2.51 -1.56 0.13
N GLY A 56 -2.51 -0.70 -0.90
CA GLY A 56 -1.30 -0.36 -1.66
C GLY A 56 -0.40 0.55 -0.84
N SER A 57 0.89 0.42 -1.00
CA SER A 57 1.89 1.25 -0.31
C SER A 57 3.13 1.44 -1.14
N ASN A 58 3.80 2.57 -0.95
CA ASN A 58 5.09 2.91 -1.57
C ASN A 58 5.83 3.95 -0.74
N GLY A 59 7.08 4.23 -1.13
CA GLY A 59 7.87 5.31 -0.59
C GLY A 59 9.07 4.87 0.25
N THR A 60 9.55 5.79 1.06
CA THR A 60 10.70 5.65 1.94
C THR A 60 10.28 5.59 3.41
N GLN A 61 11.23 5.47 4.32
CA GLN A 61 11.00 5.55 5.78
C GLN A 61 10.48 6.93 6.22
N THR A 62 10.78 7.99 5.49
CA THR A 62 10.43 9.37 5.85
C THR A 62 9.38 10.00 4.94
N SER A 63 8.98 9.31 3.87
CA SER A 63 8.05 9.81 2.86
C SER A 63 7.31 8.64 2.22
N ALA A 64 6.11 8.33 2.69
CA ALA A 64 5.36 7.14 2.28
C ALA A 64 3.88 7.44 2.07
N LEU A 65 3.23 6.59 1.27
CA LEU A 65 1.78 6.55 1.11
C LEU A 65 1.23 5.19 1.51
N PHE A 66 0.02 5.20 2.05
CA PHE A 66 -0.81 4.02 2.25
C PHE A 66 -2.23 4.30 1.77
N TYR A 67 -2.65 3.62 0.73
CA TYR A 67 -3.91 3.90 0.02
C TYR A 67 -4.77 2.66 -0.15
N GLY A 68 -6.09 2.87 -0.15
CA GLY A 68 -7.05 1.78 -0.15
C GLY A 68 -6.95 0.92 1.09
N GLY A 69 -7.12 -0.38 0.90
CA GLY A 69 -7.12 -1.36 1.99
C GLY A 69 -8.49 -1.54 2.61
N ALA A 70 -8.55 -2.24 3.72
CA ALA A 70 -9.80 -2.54 4.39
C ALA A 70 -9.72 -2.30 5.91
N PRO A 71 -10.70 -1.60 6.51
CA PRO A 71 -10.97 -1.67 7.94
C PRO A 71 -11.84 -2.89 8.30
N GLY A 72 -12.26 -3.62 7.30
CA GLY A 72 -13.17 -4.75 7.19
C GLY A 72 -13.53 -4.89 5.73
N SER A 73 -14.56 -5.64 5.35
CA SER A 73 -15.08 -5.67 3.98
C SER A 73 -16.35 -4.81 3.90
N PRO A 74 -16.52 -3.95 2.88
CA PRO A 74 -15.67 -3.73 1.70
C PRO A 74 -14.44 -2.88 1.98
N GLY A 75 -13.53 -2.81 0.99
CA GLY A 75 -12.37 -1.92 1.01
C GLY A 75 -12.73 -0.44 1.03
N VAL A 76 -11.76 0.41 1.32
CA VAL A 76 -11.88 1.86 1.38
C VAL A 76 -11.06 2.55 0.29
N ALA A 77 -11.34 3.84 0.04
CA ALA A 77 -10.57 4.65 -0.90
C ALA A 77 -9.49 5.51 -0.21
N THR A 78 -9.54 5.61 1.12
CA THR A 78 -8.72 6.56 1.89
C THR A 78 -7.23 6.40 1.63
N THR A 79 -6.56 7.54 1.45
CA THR A 79 -5.11 7.64 1.29
C THR A 79 -4.54 8.42 2.46
N GLU A 80 -3.50 7.88 3.07
CA GLU A 80 -2.74 8.56 4.11
C GLU A 80 -1.29 8.75 3.65
N SER A 81 -0.78 9.96 3.88
CA SER A 81 0.58 10.40 3.54
C SER A 81 1.41 10.55 4.80
N TRP A 82 2.60 9.94 4.82
CA TRP A 82 3.61 10.04 5.87
C TRP A 82 4.69 11.04 5.50
N ASN A 83 4.99 11.97 6.41
CA ASN A 83 5.99 13.03 6.21
C ASN A 83 7.27 12.82 7.05
N GLY A 84 7.47 11.63 7.61
CA GLY A 84 8.59 11.34 8.50
C GLY A 84 8.27 11.49 10.00
N SER A 85 7.11 12.08 10.35
CA SER A 85 6.71 12.29 11.75
C SER A 85 5.23 12.04 12.03
N SER A 86 4.35 12.20 11.05
CA SER A 86 2.91 12.02 11.19
C SER A 86 2.24 11.55 9.90
N TRP A 87 1.12 10.85 10.04
CA TRP A 87 0.22 10.52 8.95
C TRP A 87 -0.85 11.60 8.80
N THR A 88 -1.15 11.96 7.56
CA THR A 88 -2.21 12.92 7.21
C THR A 88 -3.05 12.32 6.11
N GLU A 89 -4.37 12.36 6.24
CA GLU A 89 -5.30 11.97 5.18
C GLU A 89 -5.22 13.00 4.04
N VAL A 90 -5.11 12.47 2.81
CA VAL A 90 -4.97 13.26 1.57
C VAL A 90 -6.04 12.84 0.57
N GLY A 91 -5.93 13.21 -0.70
CA GLY A 91 -6.92 12.85 -1.72
C GLY A 91 -7.11 11.34 -1.86
N ASP A 92 -8.37 10.90 -1.88
CA ASP A 92 -8.74 9.48 -1.95
C ASP A 92 -8.61 8.91 -3.37
N LEU A 93 -8.43 7.59 -3.47
CA LEU A 93 -8.62 6.84 -4.71
C LEU A 93 -10.01 7.12 -5.30
N ASN A 94 -10.13 7.13 -6.62
CA ASN A 94 -11.44 7.27 -7.28
C ASN A 94 -12.36 6.07 -7.00
N THR A 95 -11.77 4.89 -6.76
CA THR A 95 -12.52 3.68 -6.43
C THR A 95 -11.97 3.01 -5.18
N ALA A 96 -12.85 2.75 -4.20
CA ALA A 96 -12.50 2.02 -2.98
C ALA A 96 -12.05 0.60 -3.30
N ARG A 97 -10.84 0.22 -2.88
CA ARG A 97 -10.22 -1.07 -3.21
C ARG A 97 -9.32 -1.59 -2.09
N GLU A 98 -9.21 -2.91 -2.01
CA GLU A 98 -8.28 -3.64 -1.15
C GLU A 98 -7.44 -4.63 -1.97
N GLY A 99 -6.30 -5.07 -1.48
CA GLY A 99 -5.44 -6.01 -2.19
C GLY A 99 -4.78 -5.45 -3.44
N LEU A 100 -4.60 -4.12 -3.49
CA LEU A 100 -3.91 -3.43 -4.58
C LEU A 100 -2.43 -3.76 -4.60
N GLY A 101 -1.84 -3.68 -5.82
CA GLY A 101 -0.41 -3.44 -5.97
C GLY A 101 -0.11 -1.95 -5.88
N GLY A 102 1.13 -1.64 -5.53
CA GLY A 102 1.62 -0.27 -5.45
C GLY A 102 3.04 -0.11 -5.94
N ALA A 103 3.33 1.03 -6.57
CA ALA A 103 4.68 1.45 -6.97
C ALA A 103 4.82 2.96 -6.78
N GLY A 104 6.04 3.43 -6.56
CA GLY A 104 6.33 4.85 -6.36
C GLY A 104 7.54 5.06 -5.44
N THR A 105 8.13 6.25 -5.50
CA THR A 105 9.38 6.55 -4.80
C THR A 105 9.18 7.23 -3.45
N ASP A 106 8.06 7.94 -3.27
CA ASP A 106 7.78 8.76 -2.09
C ASP A 106 6.28 9.05 -1.94
N ASN A 107 5.90 10.00 -1.08
CA ASN A 107 4.51 10.39 -0.86
C ASN A 107 3.96 11.39 -1.89
N THR A 108 4.71 11.75 -2.92
CA THR A 108 4.29 12.71 -3.94
C THR A 108 3.95 12.04 -5.27
N THR A 109 4.41 10.79 -5.48
CA THR A 109 4.17 10.02 -6.71
C THR A 109 3.91 8.55 -6.40
N ALA A 110 2.83 8.01 -6.93
CA ALA A 110 2.48 6.59 -6.77
C ALA A 110 1.60 6.08 -7.90
N LEU A 111 1.68 4.79 -8.17
CA LEU A 111 0.66 4.04 -8.90
C LEU A 111 -0.03 3.08 -7.96
N GLY A 112 -1.36 3.07 -7.99
CA GLY A 112 -2.17 2.05 -7.34
C GLY A 112 -2.92 1.24 -8.39
N PHE A 113 -2.69 -0.07 -8.47
CA PHE A 113 -3.24 -0.90 -9.53
C PHE A 113 -3.86 -2.20 -9.04
N GLY A 114 -4.87 -2.66 -9.78
CA GLY A 114 -5.62 -3.86 -9.46
C GLY A 114 -6.42 -3.75 -8.16
N GLY A 115 -6.54 -4.87 -7.50
CA GLY A 115 -7.23 -4.97 -6.21
C GLY A 115 -8.61 -5.60 -6.30
N ASN A 116 -9.19 -5.76 -5.14
CA ASN A 116 -10.56 -6.13 -4.84
C ASN A 116 -11.14 -7.47 -5.32
N ASN A 117 -12.40 -7.65 -4.93
CA ASN A 117 -13.21 -8.81 -5.27
C ASN A 117 -14.56 -8.33 -5.82
N PRO A 118 -14.88 -8.52 -7.13
CA PRO A 118 -14.03 -9.24 -8.09
C PRO A 118 -12.72 -8.52 -8.40
N PRO A 119 -11.68 -9.25 -8.85
CA PRO A 119 -10.40 -8.65 -9.24
C PRO A 119 -10.57 -7.58 -10.31
N GLN A 120 -9.96 -6.41 -10.10
CA GLN A 120 -10.06 -5.25 -10.96
C GLN A 120 -8.73 -5.00 -11.69
N ALA A 121 -8.81 -4.35 -12.85
CA ALA A 121 -7.65 -3.97 -13.65
C ALA A 121 -7.24 -2.50 -13.45
N GLN A 122 -8.12 -1.69 -12.87
CA GLN A 122 -7.96 -0.24 -12.75
C GLN A 122 -6.60 0.15 -12.18
N THR A 123 -6.01 1.15 -12.81
CA THR A 123 -4.77 1.78 -12.38
C THR A 123 -4.99 3.27 -12.18
N GLU A 124 -4.55 3.79 -11.06
CA GLU A 124 -4.62 5.20 -10.72
C GLU A 124 -3.22 5.73 -10.41
N ASP A 125 -2.91 6.93 -10.91
CA ASP A 125 -1.68 7.67 -10.69
C ASP A 125 -1.90 8.79 -9.68
N TRP A 126 -1.07 8.85 -8.64
CA TRP A 126 -1.04 9.89 -7.63
C TRP A 126 -0.05 10.98 -8.02
N ASN A 127 -0.53 12.20 -8.17
CA ASN A 127 0.27 13.35 -8.60
C ASN A 127 0.70 14.29 -7.44
N GLY A 128 0.55 13.86 -6.20
CA GLY A 128 0.81 14.66 -5.00
C GLY A 128 -0.41 15.37 -4.42
N TYR A 129 -1.55 15.37 -5.14
CA TYR A 129 -2.78 16.06 -4.75
C TYR A 129 -4.03 15.19 -4.89
N ASN A 130 -4.15 14.45 -5.99
CA ASN A 130 -5.28 13.61 -6.30
C ASN A 130 -4.86 12.40 -7.15
N TRP A 131 -5.71 11.37 -7.12
CA TRP A 131 -5.58 10.18 -7.95
C TRP A 131 -6.26 10.42 -9.30
N VAL A 132 -5.61 10.01 -10.38
CA VAL A 132 -6.09 10.12 -11.77
C VAL A 132 -6.03 8.73 -12.40
N GLU A 133 -7.14 8.29 -12.99
CA GLU A 133 -7.19 7.02 -13.72
C GLU A 133 -6.30 7.07 -14.96
N VAL A 134 -5.49 6.03 -15.12
CA VAL A 134 -4.55 5.86 -16.25
C VAL A 134 -4.78 4.51 -16.91
N ALA A 135 -3.86 4.07 -17.79
CA ALA A 135 -3.99 2.79 -18.49
C ALA A 135 -4.03 1.61 -17.51
N ASP A 136 -5.05 0.77 -17.66
CA ASP A 136 -5.31 -0.38 -16.81
C ASP A 136 -4.32 -1.54 -17.03
N LEU A 137 -4.24 -2.45 -16.06
CA LEU A 137 -3.65 -3.77 -16.25
C LEU A 137 -4.38 -4.52 -17.38
N ASN A 138 -3.67 -5.34 -18.13
CA ASN A 138 -4.28 -6.19 -19.17
C ASN A 138 -5.28 -7.21 -18.57
N THR A 139 -5.06 -7.61 -17.32
CA THR A 139 -5.93 -8.54 -16.63
C THR A 139 -6.12 -8.13 -15.18
N GLY A 140 -7.38 -7.95 -14.77
CA GLY A 140 -7.72 -7.62 -13.39
C GLY A 140 -7.23 -8.67 -12.41
N ARG A 141 -6.53 -8.25 -11.37
CA ARG A 141 -5.95 -9.11 -10.33
C ARG A 141 -5.86 -8.43 -8.98
N THR A 142 -5.77 -9.22 -7.93
CA THR A 142 -5.60 -8.75 -6.55
C THR A 142 -4.52 -9.53 -5.83
N LYS A 143 -3.99 -8.99 -4.72
CA LYS A 143 -2.98 -9.64 -3.86
C LYS A 143 -1.70 -10.04 -4.63
N MET A 144 -1.30 -9.23 -5.58
CA MET A 144 -0.08 -9.41 -6.36
C MET A 144 1.14 -8.86 -5.60
N ALA A 145 2.31 -9.34 -5.94
CA ALA A 145 3.55 -8.66 -5.62
C ALA A 145 3.73 -7.46 -6.55
N SER A 146 4.23 -6.36 -6.01
CA SER A 146 4.45 -5.13 -6.78
C SER A 146 5.67 -4.37 -6.28
N ASN A 147 6.34 -3.69 -7.20
CA ASN A 147 7.48 -2.82 -6.91
C ASN A 147 7.72 -1.88 -8.09
N GLY A 148 8.57 -0.88 -7.89
CA GLY A 148 9.05 0.02 -8.93
C GLY A 148 8.71 1.49 -8.69
N THR A 149 8.82 2.25 -9.77
CA THR A 149 8.47 3.68 -9.81
C THR A 149 7.21 3.88 -10.66
N VAL A 150 6.68 5.10 -10.73
CA VAL A 150 5.51 5.41 -11.58
C VAL A 150 5.76 5.23 -13.08
N THR A 151 7.03 5.20 -13.52
CA THR A 151 7.41 5.02 -14.94
C THR A 151 8.02 3.65 -15.23
N ALA A 152 8.19 2.81 -14.21
CA ALA A 152 8.78 1.48 -14.33
C ALA A 152 8.27 0.61 -13.18
N ALA A 153 6.97 0.33 -13.21
CA ALA A 153 6.29 -0.48 -12.22
C ALA A 153 6.19 -1.93 -12.67
N LEU A 154 6.19 -2.85 -11.72
CA LEU A 154 6.04 -4.28 -11.96
C LEU A 154 4.91 -4.84 -11.11
N ALA A 155 4.00 -5.59 -11.74
CA ALA A 155 2.97 -6.39 -11.11
C ALA A 155 3.21 -7.87 -11.40
N ALA A 156 3.35 -8.71 -10.39
CA ALA A 156 3.66 -10.13 -10.56
C ALA A 156 2.74 -11.03 -9.76
N GLY A 157 2.19 -12.06 -10.40
CA GLY A 157 1.33 -13.06 -9.77
C GLY A 157 0.00 -12.50 -9.30
N GLY A 158 -0.44 -12.91 -8.12
CA GLY A 158 -1.74 -12.56 -7.55
C GLY A 158 -2.84 -13.56 -7.92
N THR A 159 -4.09 -13.11 -7.84
CA THR A 159 -5.25 -13.94 -8.21
C THR A 159 -6.23 -13.18 -9.09
N THR A 160 -6.75 -13.87 -10.11
CA THR A 160 -7.82 -13.44 -11.04
C THR A 160 -9.13 -14.19 -10.76
N GLY A 161 -9.25 -14.81 -9.58
CA GLY A 161 -10.23 -15.85 -9.21
C GLY A 161 -9.52 -17.20 -8.96
N SER A 162 -8.36 -17.40 -9.59
CA SER A 162 -7.38 -18.45 -9.31
C SER A 162 -5.98 -17.83 -9.36
N ASN A 163 -5.00 -18.51 -8.76
CA ASN A 163 -3.61 -18.02 -8.77
C ASN A 163 -3.10 -17.90 -10.21
N THR A 164 -2.34 -16.84 -10.48
CA THR A 164 -1.75 -16.58 -11.80
C THR A 164 -0.24 -16.39 -11.68
N THR A 165 0.47 -16.73 -12.75
CA THR A 165 1.93 -16.49 -12.91
C THR A 165 2.21 -15.26 -13.76
N ALA A 166 1.18 -14.57 -14.24
CA ALA A 166 1.33 -13.43 -15.14
C ALA A 166 2.09 -12.27 -14.49
N THR A 167 2.92 -11.61 -15.29
CA THR A 167 3.68 -10.42 -14.93
C THR A 167 3.37 -9.32 -15.94
N GLU A 168 3.23 -8.10 -15.48
CA GLU A 168 2.97 -6.89 -16.28
C GLU A 168 3.89 -5.75 -15.83
N GLU A 169 4.33 -4.94 -16.78
CA GLU A 169 5.13 -3.72 -16.59
C GLU A 169 4.52 -2.53 -17.35
#